data_46e06e91f29f567924a5a2364b27681a
#
_entry.id   46e06e91f29f567924a5a2364b27681a
#
_cell.length_a   1.000
_cell.length_b   1.000
_cell.length_c   1.000
_cell.angle_alpha   90.00
_cell.angle_beta   90.00
_cell.angle_gamma   90.00
#
_symmetry.space_group_name_H-M   'P 1'
#
loop_
_entity.id
_entity.type
_entity.pdbx_description
1 polymer ?
#
loop_
_entity_poly.entity_id
_entity_poly.type
_entity_poly.pdbx_seq_one_letter_code
_entity_poly.pdbx_strand_id
1 'polypeptide(L)'
;WLKTDGEIITLVGSGDPTPFDLFDNDEIIDAGGAYVCPGLIDSHVHFREPGLDHKATIAGESRAALAGGITTVFDMPNTIPATTTAEALWEKNKLGQATAATHDRAFFGATPGAMSQLAKLRPGDTPGIKIFLGTSTGAMSSPLQSELEDVMRWCADHRMPVVVHAEDNDIIAANTAAAVSRYGSREAVPVSEHHRIRS
;
A
#
# COMPACT_ATOMS: atom_id res chain seq x y z
N TRP A 1 -30.43 11.60 -0.91
CA TRP A 1 -29.50 12.48 -1.63
C TRP A 1 -28.30 12.87 -0.77
N LEU A 2 -27.22 13.23 -1.39
CA LEU A 2 -26.07 13.86 -0.76
C LEU A 2 -25.60 15.06 -1.60
N LYS A 3 -24.96 16.02 -0.94
CA LYS A 3 -24.34 17.18 -1.58
C LYS A 3 -22.84 17.19 -1.25
N THR A 4 -22.06 17.50 -2.26
CA THR A 4 -20.61 17.69 -2.12
C THR A 4 -20.24 19.13 -2.46
N ASP A 5 -19.15 19.59 -1.85
CA ASP A 5 -18.42 20.78 -2.29
C ASP A 5 -16.97 20.35 -2.54
N GLY A 6 -16.61 20.27 -3.82
CA GLY A 6 -15.38 19.60 -4.24
C GLY A 6 -15.35 18.14 -3.78
N GLU A 7 -14.36 17.78 -2.98
CA GLU A 7 -14.13 16.41 -2.48
C GLU A 7 -14.86 16.12 -1.14
N ILE A 8 -15.58 17.07 -0.59
CA ILE A 8 -16.16 16.96 0.74
C ILE A 8 -17.69 16.77 0.65
N ILE A 9 -18.22 15.75 1.34
CA ILE A 9 -19.64 15.60 1.55
C ILE A 9 -20.08 16.65 2.59
N THR A 10 -20.92 17.60 2.19
CA THR A 10 -21.36 18.71 3.03
C THR A 10 -22.74 18.48 3.64
N LEU A 11 -23.61 17.75 2.95
CA LEU A 11 -24.95 17.44 3.41
C LEU A 11 -25.35 16.02 3.00
N VAL A 12 -26.19 15.40 3.82
CA VAL A 12 -26.85 14.12 3.52
C VAL A 12 -28.31 14.25 3.96
N GLY A 13 -29.25 13.90 3.08
CA GLY A 13 -30.68 13.98 3.35
C GLY A 13 -31.46 12.78 2.83
N SER A 14 -32.71 12.68 3.25
CA SER A 14 -33.68 11.66 2.78
C SER A 14 -34.85 12.35 2.07
N GLY A 15 -35.52 11.63 1.18
CA GLY A 15 -36.55 12.20 0.32
C GLY A 15 -35.95 13.11 -0.76
N ASP A 16 -36.77 13.99 -1.35
CA ASP A 16 -36.33 14.96 -2.33
C ASP A 16 -35.61 16.14 -1.66
N PRO A 17 -34.55 16.69 -2.27
CA PRO A 17 -33.90 17.89 -1.75
C PRO A 17 -34.85 19.08 -1.81
N THR A 18 -34.84 19.91 -0.77
CA THR A 18 -35.63 21.13 -0.76
C THR A 18 -34.90 22.25 -1.53
N PRO A 19 -35.59 23.35 -1.93
CA PRO A 19 -34.93 24.51 -2.55
C PRO A 19 -33.83 25.13 -1.69
N PHE A 20 -33.85 24.94 -0.36
CA PHE A 20 -32.78 25.41 0.54
C PHE A 20 -31.52 24.51 0.53
N ASP A 21 -31.63 23.29 0.02
CA ASP A 21 -30.53 22.35 -0.10
C ASP A 21 -29.77 22.50 -1.42
N LEU A 22 -30.35 23.22 -2.39
CA LEU A 22 -29.85 23.41 -3.74
C LEU A 22 -29.47 24.88 -3.98
N PHE A 23 -28.38 25.09 -4.70
CA PHE A 23 -27.98 26.42 -5.20
C PHE A 23 -28.07 26.44 -6.74
N ASP A 24 -28.22 27.62 -7.33
CA ASP A 24 -28.41 27.81 -8.78
C ASP A 24 -27.30 27.17 -9.65
N ASN A 25 -26.11 26.97 -9.08
CA ASN A 25 -24.96 26.41 -9.78
C ASN A 25 -24.68 24.95 -9.42
N ASP A 26 -25.55 24.27 -8.65
CA ASP A 26 -25.37 22.88 -8.31
C ASP A 26 -25.64 21.99 -9.54
N GLU A 27 -24.71 21.06 -9.83
CA GLU A 27 -24.92 19.99 -10.78
C GLU A 27 -25.66 18.84 -10.10
N ILE A 28 -26.77 18.40 -10.68
CA ILE A 28 -27.55 17.28 -10.17
C ILE A 28 -27.23 16.04 -10.97
N ILE A 29 -26.73 15.00 -10.28
CA ILE A 29 -26.45 13.70 -10.87
C ILE A 29 -27.49 12.69 -10.33
N ASP A 30 -28.32 12.15 -11.24
CA ASP A 30 -29.26 11.08 -10.88
C ASP A 30 -28.50 9.74 -10.86
N ALA A 31 -28.41 9.13 -9.69
CA ALA A 31 -27.80 7.80 -9.51
C ALA A 31 -28.71 6.65 -9.96
N GLY A 32 -29.93 6.91 -10.42
CA GLY A 32 -30.85 5.89 -10.94
C GLY A 32 -31.19 4.78 -9.92
N GLY A 33 -31.18 5.09 -8.63
CA GLY A 33 -31.38 4.10 -7.54
C GLY A 33 -30.13 3.30 -7.17
N ALA A 34 -28.96 3.58 -7.74
CA ALA A 34 -27.70 2.97 -7.36
C ALA A 34 -27.24 3.45 -5.97
N TYR A 35 -26.44 2.63 -5.30
CA TYR A 35 -25.75 3.05 -4.06
C TYR A 35 -24.63 4.02 -4.39
N VAL A 36 -24.62 5.14 -3.69
CA VAL A 36 -23.50 6.10 -3.71
C VAL A 36 -22.68 5.89 -2.46
N CYS A 37 -21.40 5.56 -2.65
CA CYS A 37 -20.47 5.27 -1.56
C CYS A 37 -19.26 6.22 -1.66
N PRO A 38 -18.58 6.50 -0.53
CA PRO A 38 -17.25 7.10 -0.59
C PRO A 38 -16.32 6.26 -1.44
N GLY A 39 -15.34 6.91 -2.08
CA GLY A 39 -14.31 6.19 -2.83
C GLY A 39 -13.57 5.19 -1.95
N LEU A 40 -13.29 4.02 -2.49
CA LEU A 40 -12.60 2.95 -1.76
C LEU A 40 -11.13 3.28 -1.59
N ILE A 41 -10.55 2.77 -0.50
CA ILE A 41 -9.12 2.89 -0.20
C ILE A 41 -8.49 1.50 -0.30
N ASP A 42 -7.53 1.33 -1.21
CA ASP A 42 -6.68 0.14 -1.24
C ASP A 42 -5.35 0.45 -0.55
N SER A 43 -5.19 -0.10 0.63
CA SER A 43 -4.02 0.15 1.48
C SER A 43 -2.81 -0.73 1.18
N HIS A 44 -2.84 -1.55 0.10
CA HIS A 44 -1.75 -2.46 -0.21
C HIS A 44 -1.66 -2.76 -1.71
N VAL A 45 -1.04 -1.86 -2.46
CA VAL A 45 -0.81 -2.05 -3.90
C VAL A 45 0.68 -2.14 -4.23
N HIS A 46 0.97 -2.70 -5.42
CA HIS A 46 2.30 -2.78 -5.98
C HIS A 46 2.29 -2.23 -7.40
N PHE A 47 2.39 -0.92 -7.55
CA PHE A 47 2.41 -0.25 -8.86
C PHE A 47 3.74 -0.35 -9.60
N ARG A 48 4.76 -0.90 -8.93
CA ARG A 48 6.05 -1.28 -9.52
C ARG A 48 6.96 -0.15 -9.96
N GLU A 49 6.47 1.05 -10.12
CA GLU A 49 7.23 2.23 -10.46
C GLU A 49 7.73 2.96 -9.20
N PRO A 50 8.96 3.46 -9.19
CA PRO A 50 9.94 3.46 -10.30
C PRO A 50 10.70 2.14 -10.47
N GLY A 51 11.28 1.96 -11.69
CA GLY A 51 12.31 0.97 -11.99
C GLY A 51 11.85 -0.45 -12.28
N LEU A 52 10.56 -0.75 -12.14
CA LEU A 52 9.94 -2.01 -12.58
C LEU A 52 8.79 -1.76 -13.56
N ASP A 53 8.89 -0.69 -14.34
CA ASP A 53 7.86 -0.13 -15.22
C ASP A 53 7.42 -1.11 -16.32
N HIS A 54 8.30 -2.07 -16.65
CA HIS A 54 7.97 -3.17 -17.55
C HIS A 54 6.90 -4.14 -17.01
N LYS A 55 6.61 -4.07 -15.70
CA LYS A 55 5.55 -4.88 -15.06
C LYS A 55 4.26 -4.10 -14.92
N ALA A 56 4.36 -2.83 -14.49
CA ALA A 56 3.23 -1.95 -14.26
C ALA A 56 3.73 -0.51 -14.06
N THR A 57 2.86 0.48 -14.27
CA THR A 57 3.15 1.89 -14.04
C THR A 57 2.10 2.51 -13.12
N ILE A 58 2.48 3.55 -12.37
CA ILE A 58 1.56 4.29 -11.49
C ILE A 58 0.38 4.83 -12.33
N ALA A 59 0.64 5.40 -13.50
CA ALA A 59 -0.42 5.93 -14.36
C ALA A 59 -1.40 4.87 -14.87
N GLY A 60 -0.91 3.68 -15.20
CA GLY A 60 -1.74 2.56 -15.69
C GLY A 60 -2.61 1.97 -14.58
N GLU A 61 -1.95 1.58 -13.50
CA GLU A 61 -2.61 0.86 -12.39
C GLU A 61 -3.56 1.76 -11.59
N SER A 62 -3.24 3.04 -11.43
CA SER A 62 -4.15 3.98 -10.76
C SER A 62 -5.44 4.22 -11.56
N ARG A 63 -5.39 4.21 -12.89
CA ARG A 63 -6.59 4.25 -13.73
C ARG A 63 -7.43 2.99 -13.60
N ALA A 64 -6.78 1.82 -13.55
CA ALA A 64 -7.48 0.56 -13.31
C ALA A 64 -8.14 0.54 -11.92
N ALA A 65 -7.44 1.01 -10.89
CA ALA A 65 -7.99 1.18 -9.55
C ALA A 65 -9.20 2.10 -9.54
N LEU A 66 -9.10 3.27 -10.18
CA LEU A 66 -10.19 4.25 -10.27
C LEU A 66 -11.41 3.67 -11.01
N ALA A 67 -11.21 2.91 -12.09
CA ALA A 67 -12.28 2.21 -12.80
C ALA A 67 -13.00 1.17 -11.93
N GLY A 68 -12.34 0.65 -10.89
CA GLY A 68 -12.92 -0.23 -9.86
C GLY A 68 -13.53 0.51 -8.66
N GLY A 69 -13.55 1.85 -8.67
CA GLY A 69 -14.08 2.66 -7.56
C GLY A 69 -13.08 2.94 -6.43
N ILE A 70 -11.81 2.61 -6.63
CA ILE A 70 -10.72 2.91 -5.67
C ILE A 70 -10.19 4.29 -5.98
N THR A 71 -10.30 5.21 -5.03
CA THR A 71 -9.87 6.61 -5.18
C THR A 71 -8.58 6.94 -4.44
N THR A 72 -8.15 6.05 -3.53
CA THR A 72 -6.92 6.22 -2.75
C THR A 72 -6.17 4.90 -2.69
N VAL A 73 -4.86 4.95 -2.91
CA VAL A 73 -3.97 3.78 -2.87
C VAL A 73 -2.74 4.04 -2.02
N PHE A 74 -2.23 3.00 -1.36
CA PHE A 74 -0.97 3.03 -0.63
C PHE A 74 0.00 2.02 -1.25
N ASP A 75 1.02 2.55 -1.96
CA ASP A 75 1.94 1.74 -2.75
C ASP A 75 3.12 1.23 -1.92
N MET A 76 3.46 -0.04 -2.11
CA MET A 76 4.52 -0.72 -1.38
C MET A 76 5.92 -0.26 -1.79
N PRO A 77 6.91 -0.31 -0.86
CA PRO A 77 8.22 0.29 -1.06
C PRO A 77 9.19 -0.53 -1.91
N ASN A 78 8.82 -1.73 -2.35
CA ASN A 78 9.70 -2.67 -3.05
C ASN A 78 9.84 -2.37 -4.55
N THR A 79 10.35 -1.21 -4.87
CA THR A 79 10.64 -0.67 -6.20
C THR A 79 12.16 -0.57 -6.44
N ILE A 80 12.61 0.02 -7.55
CA ILE A 80 14.02 0.25 -7.87
C ILE A 80 14.23 1.73 -8.26
N PRO A 81 14.83 2.54 -7.37
CA PRO A 81 15.30 2.18 -6.04
C PRO A 81 14.16 1.82 -5.08
N ALA A 82 14.49 1.03 -4.06
CA ALA A 82 13.54 0.75 -2.98
C ALA A 82 13.27 2.03 -2.15
N THR A 83 12.04 2.19 -1.67
CA THR A 83 11.60 3.37 -0.90
C THR A 83 12.02 3.23 0.57
N THR A 84 13.35 3.25 0.81
CA THR A 84 13.98 3.00 2.13
C THR A 84 14.79 4.18 2.64
N THR A 85 14.78 5.29 1.91
CA THR A 85 15.33 6.57 2.35
C THR A 85 14.27 7.65 2.25
N ALA A 86 14.41 8.72 3.02
CA ALA A 86 13.47 9.85 2.99
C ALA A 86 13.42 10.46 1.58
N GLU A 87 14.57 10.59 0.93
CA GLU A 87 14.70 11.12 -0.42
C GLU A 87 13.94 10.25 -1.45
N ALA A 88 14.11 8.91 -1.40
CA ALA A 88 13.41 7.99 -2.30
C ALA A 88 11.89 8.02 -2.07
N LEU A 89 11.45 8.18 -0.82
CA LEU A 89 10.03 8.34 -0.49
C LEU A 89 9.46 9.62 -1.10
N TRP A 90 10.14 10.74 -0.96
CA TRP A 90 9.67 12.02 -1.50
C TRP A 90 9.61 12.02 -3.02
N GLU A 91 10.62 11.45 -3.68
CA GLU A 91 10.62 11.33 -5.15
C GLU A 91 9.51 10.40 -5.65
N LYS A 92 9.28 9.27 -4.99
CA LYS A 92 8.18 8.38 -5.34
C LYS A 92 6.81 9.04 -5.12
N ASN A 93 6.59 9.73 -4.01
CA ASN A 93 5.36 10.48 -3.76
C ASN A 93 5.15 11.59 -4.80
N LYS A 94 6.21 12.29 -5.21
CA LYS A 94 6.17 13.31 -6.27
C LYS A 94 5.79 12.70 -7.62
N LEU A 95 6.34 11.52 -7.93
CA LEU A 95 5.97 10.78 -9.14
C LEU A 95 4.49 10.39 -9.12
N GLY A 96 4.00 9.84 -8.01
CA GLY A 96 2.59 9.52 -7.81
C GLY A 96 1.68 10.73 -7.98
N GLN A 97 2.01 11.87 -7.34
CA GLN A 97 1.27 13.11 -7.49
C GLN A 97 1.20 13.63 -8.93
N ALA A 98 2.23 13.38 -9.73
CA ALA A 98 2.30 13.84 -11.12
C ALA A 98 1.58 12.91 -12.10
N THR A 99 1.43 11.62 -11.80
CA THR A 99 1.02 10.61 -12.78
C THR A 99 -0.19 9.77 -12.39
N ALA A 100 -0.48 9.63 -11.09
CA ALA A 100 -1.61 8.84 -10.63
C ALA A 100 -2.96 9.50 -10.94
N ALA A 101 -3.95 8.68 -11.28
CA ALA A 101 -5.35 9.09 -11.40
C ALA A 101 -6.09 9.05 -10.05
N THR A 102 -5.48 8.46 -9.02
CA THR A 102 -5.97 8.33 -7.64
C THR A 102 -5.10 9.15 -6.70
N HIS A 103 -5.55 9.34 -5.45
CA HIS A 103 -4.65 9.76 -4.39
C HIS A 103 -3.65 8.63 -4.13
N ASP A 104 -2.38 8.91 -4.31
CA ASP A 104 -1.28 7.96 -4.15
C ASP A 104 -0.36 8.40 -3.01
N ARG A 105 0.02 7.46 -2.14
CA ARG A 105 1.07 7.61 -1.13
C ARG A 105 1.87 6.32 -1.02
N ALA A 106 3.18 6.47 -0.90
CA ALA A 106 4.08 5.33 -0.76
C ALA A 106 4.35 5.01 0.71
N PHE A 107 4.39 3.72 1.05
CA PHE A 107 4.95 3.25 2.31
C PHE A 107 6.46 3.46 2.33
N PHE A 108 6.97 3.81 3.51
CA PHE A 108 8.40 3.75 3.78
C PHE A 108 8.80 2.33 4.18
N GLY A 109 9.85 1.79 3.57
CA GLY A 109 10.36 0.46 3.88
C GLY A 109 11.46 0.50 4.93
N ALA A 110 11.26 -0.14 6.07
CA ALA A 110 12.30 -0.29 7.06
C ALA A 110 13.26 -1.43 6.68
N THR A 111 14.54 -1.10 6.58
CA THR A 111 15.67 -1.98 6.31
C THR A 111 16.78 -1.72 7.34
N PRO A 112 17.90 -2.46 7.35
CA PRO A 112 19.00 -2.15 8.28
C PRO A 112 19.42 -0.68 8.22
N GLY A 113 19.55 -0.05 9.38
CA GLY A 113 19.85 1.38 9.51
C GLY A 113 18.66 2.33 9.33
N ALA A 114 17.43 1.82 9.30
CA ALA A 114 16.21 2.60 9.06
C ALA A 114 16.04 3.78 10.02
N MET A 115 16.47 3.67 11.29
CA MET A 115 16.29 4.71 12.31
C MET A 115 16.84 6.07 11.86
N SER A 116 17.98 6.10 11.19
CA SER A 116 18.58 7.33 10.67
C SER A 116 17.74 8.01 9.58
N GLN A 117 16.92 7.26 8.87
CA GLN A 117 16.03 7.73 7.83
C GLN A 117 14.64 8.10 8.40
N LEU A 118 14.13 7.29 9.33
CA LEU A 118 12.87 7.57 10.03
C LEU A 118 12.91 8.93 10.74
N ALA A 119 14.05 9.29 11.32
CA ALA A 119 14.24 10.59 11.96
C ALA A 119 14.08 11.81 11.02
N LYS A 120 14.15 11.60 9.71
CA LYS A 120 13.96 12.68 8.71
C LYS A 120 12.51 12.82 8.25
N LEU A 121 11.65 11.81 8.53
CA LEU A 121 10.26 11.81 8.07
C LEU A 121 9.43 12.81 8.87
N ARG A 122 8.47 13.42 8.18
CA ARG A 122 7.48 14.34 8.74
C ARG A 122 6.11 13.67 8.79
N PRO A 123 5.21 14.11 9.67
CA PRO A 123 3.83 13.67 9.64
C PRO A 123 3.21 13.86 8.24
N GLY A 124 2.61 12.79 7.69
CA GLY A 124 1.99 12.81 6.36
C GLY A 124 2.90 12.47 5.18
N ASP A 125 4.22 12.28 5.38
CA ASP A 125 5.12 11.86 4.30
C ASP A 125 4.80 10.43 3.81
N THR A 126 4.34 9.56 4.72
CA THR A 126 3.99 8.17 4.44
C THR A 126 2.76 7.74 5.23
N PRO A 127 1.91 6.84 4.70
CA PRO A 127 0.79 6.27 5.45
C PRO A 127 1.24 5.28 6.54
N GLY A 128 2.48 4.80 6.49
CA GLY A 128 2.99 3.83 7.44
C GLY A 128 4.37 3.29 7.08
N ILE A 129 4.86 2.42 7.95
CA ILE A 129 6.17 1.75 7.78
C ILE A 129 5.94 0.30 7.38
N LYS A 130 6.52 -0.10 6.24
CA LYS A 130 6.52 -1.49 5.77
C LYS A 130 7.76 -2.21 6.28
N ILE A 131 7.55 -3.38 6.89
CA ILE A 131 8.60 -4.28 7.34
C ILE A 131 8.44 -5.63 6.64
N PHE A 132 9.53 -6.19 6.13
CA PHE A 132 9.59 -7.55 5.64
C PHE A 132 10.34 -8.41 6.67
N LEU A 133 9.61 -9.30 7.35
CA LEU A 133 10.19 -10.33 8.22
C LEU A 133 10.29 -11.60 7.38
N GLY A 134 11.43 -11.82 6.78
CA GLY A 134 11.62 -12.94 5.84
C GLY A 134 11.76 -12.48 4.38
N THR A 135 11.98 -13.45 3.49
CA THR A 135 12.23 -13.20 2.08
C THR A 135 10.94 -12.90 1.34
N SER A 136 10.82 -11.70 0.80
CA SER A 136 9.73 -11.31 -0.09
C SER A 136 10.24 -11.07 -1.51
N THR A 137 9.31 -10.88 -2.45
CA THR A 137 9.62 -10.46 -3.83
C THR A 137 10.24 -9.06 -3.82
N GLY A 138 11.51 -8.95 -4.17
CA GLY A 138 12.23 -7.68 -4.23
C GLY A 138 13.51 -7.67 -3.39
N ALA A 139 14.28 -6.60 -3.51
CA ALA A 139 15.61 -6.47 -2.91
C ALA A 139 15.60 -5.93 -1.46
N MET A 140 14.44 -5.87 -0.81
CA MET A 140 14.36 -5.36 0.56
C MET A 140 14.70 -6.44 1.58
N SER A 141 15.71 -6.16 2.40
CA SER A 141 16.07 -6.99 3.55
C SER A 141 15.28 -6.57 4.80
N SER A 142 15.07 -7.52 5.70
CA SER A 142 14.54 -7.23 7.04
C SER A 142 15.47 -6.28 7.81
N PRO A 143 14.95 -5.41 8.68
CA PRO A 143 15.76 -4.77 9.72
C PRO A 143 16.51 -5.84 10.52
N LEU A 144 17.64 -5.49 11.10
CA LEU A 144 18.32 -6.38 12.05
C LEU A 144 17.39 -6.62 13.25
N GLN A 145 17.45 -7.81 13.82
CA GLN A 145 16.64 -8.16 15.00
C GLN A 145 16.83 -7.14 16.15
N SER A 146 18.05 -6.64 16.31
CA SER A 146 18.39 -5.61 17.31
C SER A 146 17.77 -4.24 17.01
N GLU A 147 17.45 -3.95 15.76
CA GLU A 147 16.86 -2.66 15.34
C GLU A 147 15.34 -2.71 15.28
N LEU A 148 14.76 -3.92 15.18
CA LEU A 148 13.32 -4.09 14.99
C LEU A 148 12.51 -3.48 16.13
N GLU A 149 12.96 -3.67 17.37
CA GLU A 149 12.30 -3.10 18.56
C GLU A 149 12.34 -1.58 18.53
N ASP A 150 13.46 -0.98 18.15
CA ASP A 150 13.60 0.48 18.06
C ASP A 150 12.70 1.05 16.95
N VAL A 151 12.62 0.40 15.80
CA VAL A 151 11.69 0.77 14.71
C VAL A 151 10.24 0.71 15.20
N MET A 152 9.85 -0.38 15.86
CA MET A 152 8.49 -0.55 16.40
C MET A 152 8.17 0.50 17.48
N ARG A 153 9.12 0.81 18.36
CA ARG A 153 8.98 1.85 19.38
C ARG A 153 8.82 3.23 18.74
N TRP A 154 9.66 3.55 17.76
CA TRP A 154 9.54 4.79 17.00
C TRP A 154 8.16 4.92 16.35
N CYS A 155 7.66 3.85 15.73
CA CYS A 155 6.33 3.83 15.12
C CYS A 155 5.22 4.09 16.17
N ALA A 156 5.31 3.47 17.34
CA ALA A 156 4.37 3.68 18.44
C ALA A 156 4.37 5.14 18.93
N ASP A 157 5.55 5.70 19.16
CA ASP A 157 5.72 7.08 19.66
C ASP A 157 5.19 8.12 18.66
N HIS A 158 5.28 7.83 17.35
CA HIS A 158 4.80 8.69 16.26
C HIS A 158 3.40 8.33 15.77
N ARG A 159 2.72 7.36 16.39
CA ARG A 159 1.42 6.84 15.97
C ARG A 159 1.42 6.41 14.49
N MET A 160 2.55 5.85 14.06
CA MET A 160 2.76 5.43 12.67
C MET A 160 2.30 3.97 12.50
N PRO A 161 1.37 3.68 11.58
CA PRO A 161 0.98 2.31 11.28
C PRO A 161 2.15 1.47 10.80
N VAL A 162 2.15 0.19 11.18
CA VAL A 162 3.14 -0.78 10.70
C VAL A 162 2.44 -1.86 9.88
N VAL A 163 2.95 -2.11 8.70
CA VAL A 163 2.49 -3.17 7.79
C VAL A 163 3.60 -4.20 7.66
N VAL A 164 3.32 -5.44 8.01
CA VAL A 164 4.34 -6.50 8.06
C VAL A 164 4.05 -7.56 7.01
N HIS A 165 5.09 -7.98 6.28
CA HIS A 165 5.13 -9.28 5.61
C HIS A 165 5.83 -10.23 6.57
N ALA A 166 5.05 -11.08 7.23
CA ALA A 166 5.51 -11.88 8.37
C ALA A 166 5.73 -13.34 7.95
N GLU A 167 6.90 -13.63 7.41
CA GLU A 167 7.35 -15.00 7.13
C GLU A 167 8.63 -15.30 7.91
N ASP A 168 8.82 -16.57 8.30
CA ASP A 168 10.02 -17.06 8.95
C ASP A 168 10.85 -17.86 7.95
N ASN A 169 12.03 -17.35 7.61
CA ASN A 169 12.93 -17.97 6.63
C ASN A 169 13.44 -19.34 7.08
N ASP A 170 13.66 -19.54 8.37
CA ASP A 170 14.17 -20.81 8.89
C ASP A 170 13.09 -21.90 8.81
N ILE A 171 11.85 -21.54 9.13
CA ILE A 171 10.70 -22.45 8.95
C ILE A 171 10.50 -22.77 7.47
N ILE A 172 10.54 -21.76 6.59
CA ILE A 172 10.41 -21.97 5.15
C ILE A 172 11.51 -22.88 4.61
N ALA A 173 12.75 -22.66 5.03
CA ALA A 173 13.89 -23.48 4.59
C ALA A 173 13.74 -24.93 5.04
N ALA A 174 13.39 -25.15 6.31
CA ALA A 174 13.17 -26.50 6.85
C ALA A 174 12.02 -27.23 6.15
N ASN A 175 10.88 -26.56 5.98
CA ASN A 175 9.71 -27.13 5.31
C ASN A 175 9.96 -27.38 3.81
N THR A 176 10.73 -26.50 3.16
CA THR A 176 11.15 -26.70 1.76
C THR A 176 12.04 -27.94 1.62
N ALA A 177 13.01 -28.09 2.51
CA ALA A 177 13.89 -29.27 2.50
C ALA A 177 13.10 -30.56 2.72
N ALA A 178 12.15 -30.57 3.65
CA ALA A 178 11.27 -31.72 3.90
C ALA A 178 10.38 -32.03 2.68
N ALA A 179 9.83 -31.01 2.01
CA ALA A 179 9.04 -31.19 0.79
C ALA A 179 9.90 -31.77 -0.35
N VAL A 180 11.09 -31.21 -0.58
CA VAL A 180 12.03 -31.70 -1.61
C VAL A 180 12.43 -33.18 -1.31
N SER A 181 12.69 -33.50 -0.07
CA SER A 181 12.97 -34.90 0.32
C SER A 181 11.80 -35.83 0.02
N ARG A 182 10.57 -35.36 0.22
CA ARG A 182 9.35 -36.16 -0.02
C ARG A 182 9.05 -36.37 -1.50
N TYR A 183 9.28 -35.34 -2.33
CA TYR A 183 8.91 -35.34 -3.74
C TYR A 183 10.07 -35.54 -4.71
N GLY A 184 11.30 -35.65 -4.21
CA GLY A 184 12.51 -35.98 -4.96
C GLY A 184 13.24 -34.78 -5.56
N SER A 185 12.54 -33.71 -5.93
CA SER A 185 13.16 -32.45 -6.38
C SER A 185 12.25 -31.24 -6.08
N ARG A 186 12.79 -30.03 -6.18
CA ARG A 186 12.03 -28.80 -5.94
C ARG A 186 10.92 -28.59 -7.00
N GLU A 187 11.18 -28.95 -8.24
CA GLU A 187 10.26 -28.85 -9.36
C GLU A 187 9.09 -29.84 -9.24
N ALA A 188 9.33 -30.97 -8.56
CA ALA A 188 8.31 -31.99 -8.33
C ALA A 188 7.38 -31.66 -7.13
N VAL A 189 7.70 -30.64 -6.31
CA VAL A 189 6.84 -30.25 -5.20
C VAL A 189 5.55 -29.63 -5.75
N PRO A 190 4.36 -30.21 -5.45
CA PRO A 190 3.10 -29.67 -5.94
C PRO A 190 2.82 -28.25 -5.39
N VAL A 191 2.15 -27.41 -6.18
CA VAL A 191 1.74 -26.05 -5.75
C VAL A 191 0.87 -26.12 -4.50
N SER A 192 0.10 -27.18 -4.29
CA SER A 192 -0.70 -27.42 -3.07
C SER A 192 0.10 -27.46 -1.77
N GLU A 193 1.42 -27.71 -1.83
CA GLU A 193 2.29 -27.69 -0.64
C GLU A 193 2.76 -26.27 -0.28
N HIS A 194 2.51 -25.25 -1.14
CA HIS A 194 3.01 -23.90 -0.93
C HIS A 194 2.64 -23.30 0.44
N HIS A 195 1.39 -23.46 0.86
CA HIS A 195 0.94 -22.94 2.16
C HIS A 195 1.60 -23.66 3.34
N ARG A 196 1.89 -24.97 3.23
CA ARG A 196 2.56 -25.75 4.28
C ARG A 196 4.04 -25.42 4.39
N ILE A 197 4.66 -25.03 3.26
CA ILE A 197 6.06 -24.63 3.26
C ILE A 197 6.21 -23.28 3.98
N ARG A 198 5.21 -22.41 3.88
CA ARG A 198 5.26 -21.03 4.41
C ARG A 198 4.59 -20.83 5.77
N SER A 199 4.00 -21.87 6.33
CA SER A 199 3.31 -21.79 7.64
C SER A 199 4.09 -22.45 8.78
#